data_c199137a3da4fe0302b05bbcb44330f3
#
_entry.id   c199137a3da4fe0302b05bbcb44330f3
#
_cell.length_a   1.000
_cell.length_b   1.000
_cell.length_c   1.000
_cell.angle_alpha   90.00
_cell.angle_beta   90.00
_cell.angle_gamma   90.00
#
_symmetry.space_group_name_H-M   'P 1'
#
loop_
_entity.id
_entity.type
_entity.pdbx_description
1 polymer ?
#
loop_
_entity_poly.entity_id
_entity_poly.type
_entity_poly.pdbx_seq_one_letter_code
_entity_poly.pdbx_strand_id
1 'polypeptide(L)'
;MGAIQERMADVARYRAEGTAREDFDEFWSRTLERVVAKPLHDRRESVATFMQGVDAERVQFEGYDDTPLHGWYLVPKGTERQGRKHACLVIYQGYQCHRGIPENYAIWLQMGYAVFAVDTRGQTGETGNHLSSARGTIKGWMTQGVLEPENFYGLAMTIDAWKALQWVSAQPEIDAERIGVYGTSQGGGLALQMAALSEVPRVAVANVPNLCHLEFALMNSTGSVSEIAEFVAQTPGALEQVLTTLSYFDNLNLAEKIKVPVLYSAGFKDLICWPETIAAAYNRNPAAGKELLLYPFMGHEEGPDEHRLKAYAFLREHLRP
;
A
#
# COMPACT_ATOMS: atom_id res chain seq x y z
N MET A 1 -10.98 -34.99 2.24
CA MET A 1 -10.46 -33.67 2.66
C MET A 1 -11.50 -33.06 3.60
N GLY A 2 -11.12 -32.44 4.73
CA GLY A 2 -12.12 -31.81 5.60
C GLY A 2 -12.59 -30.45 5.04
N ALA A 3 -13.76 -29.96 5.50
CA ALA A 3 -14.35 -28.72 5.00
C ALA A 3 -13.40 -27.49 5.04
N ILE A 4 -12.50 -27.42 6.01
CA ILE A 4 -11.49 -26.34 6.10
C ILE A 4 -10.52 -26.40 4.92
N GLN A 5 -9.97 -27.60 4.65
CA GLN A 5 -9.02 -27.78 3.54
C GLN A 5 -9.69 -27.56 2.18
N GLU A 6 -10.95 -27.96 2.02
CA GLU A 6 -11.73 -27.69 0.81
C GLU A 6 -11.91 -26.19 0.60
N ARG A 7 -12.35 -25.49 1.63
CA ARG A 7 -12.52 -24.03 1.58
C ARG A 7 -11.20 -23.29 1.30
N MET A 8 -10.10 -23.70 1.93
CA MET A 8 -8.77 -23.14 1.65
C MET A 8 -8.36 -23.35 0.20
N ALA A 9 -8.59 -24.55 -0.33
CA ALA A 9 -8.27 -24.88 -1.71
C ALA A 9 -9.14 -24.10 -2.71
N ASP A 10 -10.42 -23.86 -2.39
CA ASP A 10 -11.31 -23.07 -3.23
C ASP A 10 -10.88 -21.61 -3.31
N VAL A 11 -10.54 -21.00 -2.17
CA VAL A 11 -10.01 -19.63 -2.14
C VAL A 11 -8.67 -19.55 -2.87
N ALA A 12 -7.73 -20.48 -2.62
CA ALA A 12 -6.43 -20.45 -3.28
C ALA A 12 -6.54 -20.52 -4.81
N ARG A 13 -7.58 -21.13 -5.34
CA ARG A 13 -7.85 -21.24 -6.79
C ARG A 13 -8.78 -20.17 -7.32
N TYR A 14 -9.32 -19.31 -6.46
CA TYR A 14 -10.28 -18.30 -6.88
C TYR A 14 -9.65 -17.35 -7.90
N ARG A 15 -10.34 -17.14 -8.99
CA ARG A 15 -9.93 -16.24 -10.08
C ARG A 15 -11.09 -15.32 -10.43
N ALA A 16 -10.74 -14.10 -10.79
CA ALA A 16 -11.67 -13.13 -11.35
C ALA A 16 -11.12 -12.61 -12.68
N GLU A 17 -12.01 -12.26 -13.58
CA GLU A 17 -11.66 -11.58 -14.82
C GLU A 17 -11.18 -10.16 -14.52
N GLY A 18 -10.25 -9.65 -15.32
CA GLY A 18 -9.80 -8.27 -15.21
C GLY A 18 -10.90 -7.31 -15.66
N THR A 19 -10.95 -6.17 -15.01
CA THR A 19 -11.89 -5.08 -15.27
C THR A 19 -11.19 -3.85 -15.87
N ALA A 20 -9.89 -3.99 -16.23
CA ALA A 20 -9.08 -2.91 -16.79
C ALA A 20 -9.73 -2.35 -18.07
N ARG A 21 -9.74 -1.02 -18.19
CA ARG A 21 -10.20 -0.32 -19.39
C ARG A 21 -9.14 -0.38 -20.49
N GLU A 22 -9.52 -0.15 -21.71
CA GLU A 22 -8.62 -0.20 -22.86
C GLU A 22 -7.46 0.79 -22.74
N ASP A 23 -7.67 1.93 -22.11
CA ASP A 23 -6.68 2.98 -21.88
C ASP A 23 -5.94 2.87 -20.53
N PHE A 24 -6.07 1.74 -19.81
CA PHE A 24 -5.49 1.54 -18.48
C PHE A 24 -3.98 1.84 -18.43
N ASP A 25 -3.23 1.33 -19.39
CA ASP A 25 -1.78 1.52 -19.45
C ASP A 25 -1.42 2.97 -19.80
N GLU A 26 -2.17 3.59 -20.70
CA GLU A 26 -1.98 4.99 -21.07
C GLU A 26 -2.31 5.92 -19.89
N PHE A 27 -3.39 5.65 -19.15
CA PHE A 27 -3.75 6.40 -17.96
C PHE A 27 -2.60 6.45 -16.95
N TRP A 28 -2.02 5.30 -16.61
CA TRP A 28 -0.92 5.24 -15.63
C TRP A 28 0.36 5.86 -16.19
N SER A 29 0.72 5.59 -17.44
CA SER A 29 1.90 6.18 -18.08
C SER A 29 1.85 7.71 -18.06
N ARG A 30 0.77 8.29 -18.57
CA ARG A 30 0.54 9.73 -18.58
C ARG A 30 0.51 10.33 -17.17
N THR A 31 -0.10 9.62 -16.21
CA THR A 31 -0.17 10.07 -14.83
C THR A 31 1.21 10.14 -14.19
N LEU A 32 2.01 9.08 -14.31
CA LEU A 32 3.35 9.04 -13.74
C LEU A 32 4.29 10.05 -14.41
N GLU A 33 4.26 10.19 -15.74
CA GLU A 33 5.05 11.19 -16.46
C GLU A 33 4.78 12.61 -15.94
N ARG A 34 3.50 12.95 -15.73
CA ARG A 34 3.10 14.26 -15.20
C ARG A 34 3.66 14.55 -13.81
N VAL A 35 3.71 13.53 -12.94
CA VAL A 35 4.12 13.70 -11.54
C VAL A 35 5.61 13.52 -11.29
N VAL A 36 6.34 12.84 -12.18
CA VAL A 36 7.81 12.68 -12.08
C VAL A 36 8.52 14.04 -12.01
N ALA A 37 8.14 14.98 -12.88
CA ALA A 37 8.76 16.28 -12.96
C ALA A 37 8.39 17.22 -11.79
N LYS A 38 7.37 16.89 -11.00
CA LYS A 38 6.94 17.74 -9.89
C LYS A 38 7.94 17.66 -8.74
N PRO A 39 8.48 18.80 -8.25
CA PRO A 39 9.42 18.80 -7.13
C PRO A 39 8.72 18.31 -5.85
N LEU A 40 9.53 17.76 -4.95
CA LEU A 40 9.03 17.21 -3.66
C LEU A 40 8.93 18.29 -2.57
N HIS A 41 9.64 19.42 -2.71
CA HIS A 41 9.73 20.49 -1.70
C HIS A 41 9.93 19.94 -0.29
N ASP A 42 10.83 18.94 -0.17
CA ASP A 42 11.00 18.19 1.04
C ASP A 42 11.85 18.93 2.10
N ARG A 43 11.58 18.58 3.35
CA ARG A 43 12.40 18.98 4.50
C ARG A 43 12.50 17.85 5.51
N ARG A 44 13.65 17.77 6.17
CA ARG A 44 13.95 16.82 7.23
C ARG A 44 14.18 17.59 8.54
N GLU A 45 13.64 17.09 9.63
CA GLU A 45 13.80 17.67 10.96
C GLU A 45 14.12 16.55 11.96
N SER A 46 15.27 16.63 12.63
CA SER A 46 15.64 15.64 13.64
C SER A 46 14.68 15.68 14.82
N VAL A 47 14.26 14.50 15.28
CA VAL A 47 13.37 14.33 16.43
C VAL A 47 14.01 13.44 17.47
N ALA A 48 13.63 13.67 18.74
CA ALA A 48 14.06 12.81 19.83
C ALA A 48 13.41 11.42 19.72
N THR A 49 14.18 10.39 20.02
CA THR A 49 13.71 9.00 20.14
C THR A 49 14.33 8.32 21.34
N PHE A 50 13.61 7.38 21.96
CA PHE A 50 14.15 6.53 23.02
C PHE A 50 15.04 5.40 22.49
N MET A 51 15.06 5.17 21.17
CA MET A 51 15.89 4.14 20.55
C MET A 51 17.35 4.58 20.47
N GLN A 52 18.23 3.85 21.13
CA GLN A 52 19.67 4.09 21.03
C GLN A 52 20.20 3.63 19.66
N GLY A 53 21.14 4.39 19.10
CA GLY A 53 21.77 4.03 17.84
C GLY A 53 20.86 4.19 16.61
N VAL A 54 19.88 5.08 16.67
CA VAL A 54 18.97 5.44 15.58
C VAL A 54 19.02 6.95 15.36
N ASP A 55 19.09 7.37 14.10
CA ASP A 55 18.72 8.71 13.67
C ASP A 55 17.25 8.72 13.28
N ALA A 56 16.48 9.57 13.97
CA ALA A 56 15.06 9.71 13.73
C ALA A 56 14.76 11.12 13.19
N GLU A 57 14.07 11.20 12.09
CA GLU A 57 13.70 12.47 11.47
C GLU A 57 12.21 12.47 11.10
N ARG A 58 11.58 13.61 11.33
CA ARG A 58 10.31 13.95 10.72
C ARG A 58 10.57 14.49 9.32
N VAL A 59 9.97 13.86 8.33
CA VAL A 59 10.04 14.28 6.94
C VAL A 59 8.72 14.90 6.55
N GLN A 60 8.78 16.03 5.84
CA GLN A 60 7.64 16.59 5.12
C GLN A 60 8.02 16.67 3.65
N PHE A 61 7.09 16.30 2.76
CA PHE A 61 7.26 16.39 1.30
C PHE A 61 5.91 16.60 0.61
N GLU A 62 5.92 16.93 -0.68
CA GLU A 62 4.71 17.06 -1.49
C GLU A 62 4.55 15.84 -2.40
N GLY A 63 3.31 15.39 -2.54
CA GLY A 63 2.94 14.26 -3.38
C GLY A 63 2.21 14.67 -4.66
N TYR A 64 0.95 14.26 -4.76
CA TYR A 64 0.10 14.54 -5.91
C TYR A 64 -0.11 16.04 -6.15
N ASP A 65 -0.38 16.78 -5.11
CA ASP A 65 -0.60 18.24 -5.09
C ASP A 65 0.35 18.92 -4.10
N ASP A 66 -0.01 20.08 -3.56
CA ASP A 66 0.73 20.83 -2.55
C ASP A 66 0.39 20.41 -1.12
N THR A 67 -0.33 19.31 -0.93
CA THR A 67 -0.60 18.76 0.41
C THR A 67 0.72 18.38 1.08
N PRO A 68 1.03 18.94 2.28
CA PRO A 68 2.20 18.51 3.04
C PRO A 68 2.00 17.09 3.57
N LEU A 69 2.74 16.15 3.02
CA LEU A 69 2.77 14.75 3.47
C LEU A 69 3.83 14.59 4.55
N HIS A 70 3.55 13.77 5.57
CA HIS A 70 4.46 13.55 6.68
C HIS A 70 4.86 12.10 6.81
N GLY A 71 6.13 11.87 7.19
CA GLY A 71 6.70 10.56 7.42
C GLY A 71 7.72 10.55 8.57
N TRP A 72 7.97 9.35 9.11
CA TRP A 72 9.16 9.08 9.92
C TRP A 72 10.24 8.49 9.04
N TYR A 73 11.42 9.10 9.01
CA TYR A 73 12.61 8.54 8.40
C TYR A 73 13.59 8.14 9.51
N LEU A 74 13.83 6.83 9.61
CA LEU A 74 14.56 6.23 10.72
C LEU A 74 15.74 5.44 10.17
N VAL A 75 16.97 5.77 10.57
CA VAL A 75 18.20 5.15 10.05
C VAL A 75 19.03 4.60 11.20
N PRO A 76 19.42 3.31 11.17
CA PRO A 76 20.36 2.77 12.16
C PRO A 76 21.72 3.43 12.06
N LYS A 77 22.31 3.85 13.19
CA LYS A 77 23.67 4.41 13.27
C LYS A 77 24.76 3.34 13.17
N GLY A 78 25.92 3.74 12.71
CA GLY A 78 27.13 2.90 12.81
C GLY A 78 27.58 2.24 11.51
N THR A 79 26.78 2.26 10.46
CA THR A 79 27.18 1.78 9.13
C THR A 79 27.90 2.84 8.29
N GLU A 80 27.69 4.12 8.60
CA GLU A 80 28.32 5.26 7.93
C GLU A 80 29.85 5.19 7.96
N ARG A 81 30.42 4.71 9.08
CA ARG A 81 31.89 4.53 9.22
C ARG A 81 32.47 3.50 8.25
N GLN A 82 31.64 2.69 7.60
CA GLN A 82 32.03 1.67 6.64
C GLN A 82 31.63 2.01 5.22
N GLY A 83 31.01 3.19 4.97
CA GLY A 83 30.51 3.59 3.65
C GLY A 83 29.36 2.71 3.14
N ARG A 84 28.68 1.97 4.03
CA ARG A 84 27.56 1.08 3.66
C ARG A 84 26.25 1.84 3.70
N LYS A 85 25.47 1.67 2.64
CA LYS A 85 24.09 2.15 2.56
C LYS A 85 23.14 1.10 3.14
N HIS A 86 21.99 1.54 3.67
CA HIS A 86 20.98 0.67 4.26
C HIS A 86 19.99 0.15 3.24
N ALA A 87 19.57 -1.10 3.40
CA ALA A 87 18.29 -1.54 2.89
C ALA A 87 17.17 -0.80 3.61
N CYS A 88 16.08 -0.46 2.92
CA CYS A 88 15.00 0.34 3.49
C CYS A 88 13.64 -0.32 3.31
N LEU A 89 12.78 -0.19 4.31
CA LEU A 89 11.37 -0.53 4.23
C LEU A 89 10.53 0.75 4.17
N VAL A 90 9.75 0.90 3.11
CA VAL A 90 8.69 1.91 3.05
C VAL A 90 7.41 1.28 3.58
N ILE A 91 6.84 1.87 4.63
CA ILE A 91 5.68 1.34 5.34
C ILE A 91 4.47 2.25 5.12
N TYR A 92 3.43 1.69 4.48
CA TYR A 92 2.16 2.34 4.22
C TYR A 92 1.13 1.96 5.26
N GLN A 93 0.32 2.94 5.71
CA GLN A 93 -0.62 2.78 6.81
C GLN A 93 -1.96 2.21 6.35
N GLY A 94 -2.65 1.53 7.25
CA GLY A 94 -4.03 1.10 7.09
C GLY A 94 -5.01 2.29 7.03
N TYR A 95 -6.25 2.02 6.61
CA TYR A 95 -7.31 3.04 6.55
C TYR A 95 -7.58 3.62 7.95
N GLN A 96 -7.66 4.94 8.04
CA GLN A 96 -7.81 5.68 9.30
C GLN A 96 -6.68 5.46 10.32
N CYS A 97 -5.53 4.98 9.87
CA CYS A 97 -4.34 4.87 10.69
C CYS A 97 -3.30 5.94 10.31
N HIS A 98 -2.35 6.17 11.20
CA HIS A 98 -1.20 7.04 10.97
C HIS A 98 0.10 6.34 11.37
N ARG A 99 1.23 6.92 11.02
CA ARG A 99 2.57 6.37 11.25
C ARG A 99 2.96 6.15 12.72
N GLY A 100 2.14 6.58 13.67
CA GLY A 100 2.41 6.44 15.12
C GLY A 100 3.66 7.21 15.57
N ILE A 101 4.43 6.58 16.45
CA ILE A 101 5.70 7.10 16.98
C ILE A 101 6.89 6.32 16.38
N PRO A 102 8.09 6.89 16.35
CA PRO A 102 9.30 6.22 15.83
C PRO A 102 9.54 4.82 16.42
N GLU A 103 9.26 4.65 17.71
CA GLU A 103 9.47 3.41 18.45
C GLU A 103 8.66 2.21 17.94
N ASN A 104 7.56 2.46 17.22
CA ASN A 104 6.75 1.40 16.61
C ASN A 104 7.54 0.57 15.57
N TYR A 105 8.64 1.12 15.08
CA TYR A 105 9.46 0.51 14.03
C TYR A 105 10.74 -0.14 14.54
N ALA A 106 10.90 -0.24 15.88
CA ALA A 106 12.12 -0.72 16.52
C ALA A 106 12.58 -2.10 15.99
N ILE A 107 11.66 -3.00 15.72
CA ILE A 107 12.01 -4.35 15.22
C ILE A 107 12.72 -4.30 13.87
N TRP A 108 12.28 -3.44 12.95
CA TRP A 108 12.87 -3.30 11.63
C TRP A 108 14.29 -2.72 11.70
N LEU A 109 14.47 -1.72 12.57
CA LEU A 109 15.77 -1.10 12.83
C LEU A 109 16.75 -2.10 13.47
N GLN A 110 16.27 -2.95 14.40
CA GLN A 110 17.07 -4.03 14.98
C GLN A 110 17.47 -5.10 13.97
N MET A 111 16.66 -5.29 12.92
CA MET A 111 16.99 -6.17 11.81
C MET A 111 17.99 -5.54 10.81
N GLY A 112 18.35 -4.26 11.00
CA GLY A 112 19.30 -3.54 10.16
C GLY A 112 18.70 -2.72 9.02
N TYR A 113 17.36 -2.69 8.90
CA TYR A 113 16.68 -1.85 7.90
C TYR A 113 16.60 -0.39 8.35
N ALA A 114 16.77 0.55 7.43
CA ALA A 114 16.18 1.86 7.56
C ALA A 114 14.65 1.76 7.33
N VAL A 115 13.89 2.70 7.88
CA VAL A 115 12.43 2.73 7.73
C VAL A 115 12.00 4.11 7.25
N PHE A 116 11.10 4.13 6.26
CA PHE A 116 10.34 5.32 5.89
C PHE A 116 8.85 5.01 6.04
N ALA A 117 8.25 5.46 7.13
CA ALA A 117 6.84 5.25 7.44
C ALA A 117 6.05 6.52 7.14
N VAL A 118 5.07 6.44 6.24
CA VAL A 118 4.37 7.59 5.66
C VAL A 118 2.92 7.62 6.11
N ASP A 119 2.39 8.81 6.46
CA ASP A 119 0.96 9.02 6.66
C ASP A 119 0.22 9.05 5.33
N THR A 120 -1.00 8.54 5.33
CA THR A 120 -1.91 8.69 4.18
C THR A 120 -2.65 10.02 4.28
N ARG A 121 -2.76 10.76 3.17
CA ARG A 121 -3.44 12.06 3.12
C ARG A 121 -4.83 12.05 3.73
N GLY A 122 -5.14 13.03 4.53
CA GLY A 122 -6.44 13.26 5.13
C GLY A 122 -6.88 12.25 6.20
N GLN A 123 -6.14 11.15 6.38
CA GLN A 123 -6.50 10.08 7.30
C GLN A 123 -5.66 10.22 8.57
N THR A 124 -6.21 10.69 9.63
CA THR A 124 -5.52 10.87 10.93
C THR A 124 -4.04 11.34 10.83
N GLY A 125 -3.33 11.53 11.94
CA GLY A 125 -1.95 12.00 11.93
C GLY A 125 -1.81 13.48 11.54
N GLU A 126 -0.68 13.85 10.92
CA GLU A 126 -0.35 15.24 10.60
C GLU A 126 -0.62 15.60 9.13
N THR A 127 -0.83 14.61 8.27
CA THR A 127 -1.04 14.83 6.84
C THR A 127 -2.47 15.26 6.54
N GLY A 128 -2.63 16.48 6.04
CA GLY A 128 -3.91 17.01 5.59
C GLY A 128 -4.34 16.47 4.22
N ASN A 129 -5.35 17.14 3.62
CA ASN A 129 -5.82 16.82 2.27
C ASN A 129 -6.30 18.11 1.60
N HIS A 130 -5.58 18.59 0.59
CA HIS A 130 -5.91 19.79 -0.18
C HIS A 130 -6.75 19.50 -1.42
N LEU A 131 -7.11 18.23 -1.68
CA LEU A 131 -7.95 17.91 -2.83
C LEU A 131 -9.26 18.67 -2.76
N SER A 132 -9.57 19.38 -3.83
CA SER A 132 -10.88 20.01 -3.99
C SER A 132 -11.94 18.93 -4.22
N SER A 133 -13.16 19.19 -3.77
CA SER A 133 -14.30 18.33 -4.04
C SER A 133 -15.31 19.14 -4.87
N ALA A 134 -15.49 18.78 -6.13
CA ALA A 134 -16.48 19.42 -6.99
C ALA A 134 -17.93 19.07 -6.57
N ARG A 135 -18.10 17.99 -5.82
CA ARG A 135 -19.39 17.55 -5.25
C ARG A 135 -19.20 17.20 -3.79
N GLY A 136 -20.29 17.21 -3.01
CA GLY A 136 -20.30 16.72 -1.63
C GLY A 136 -19.88 15.26 -1.56
N THR A 137 -19.20 14.88 -0.50
CA THR A 137 -18.93 13.49 -0.15
C THR A 137 -20.06 12.96 0.73
N ILE A 138 -20.45 11.72 0.53
CA ILE A 138 -21.49 11.09 1.35
C ILE A 138 -20.88 10.59 2.65
N LYS A 139 -19.73 9.88 2.57
CA LYS A 139 -19.05 9.30 3.71
C LYS A 139 -17.61 8.96 3.32
N GLY A 140 -16.67 9.33 4.19
CA GLY A 140 -15.26 8.95 4.10
C GLY A 140 -14.51 9.44 2.85
N TRP A 141 -13.22 9.15 2.80
CA TRP A 141 -12.34 9.59 1.72
C TRP A 141 -12.55 8.84 0.41
N MET A 142 -12.98 7.56 0.49
CA MET A 142 -13.12 6.71 -0.69
C MET A 142 -14.24 7.14 -1.64
N THR A 143 -15.09 8.09 -1.25
CA THR A 143 -16.12 8.67 -2.12
C THR A 143 -15.69 9.99 -2.76
N GLN A 144 -14.58 10.61 -2.32
CA GLN A 144 -14.11 11.88 -2.85
C GLN A 144 -13.64 11.73 -4.31
N GLY A 145 -14.36 12.36 -5.23
CA GLY A 145 -14.04 12.36 -6.66
C GLY A 145 -14.25 11.00 -7.36
N VAL A 146 -14.94 10.04 -6.75
CA VAL A 146 -15.07 8.65 -7.22
C VAL A 146 -15.74 8.48 -8.60
N LEU A 147 -16.39 9.52 -9.13
CA LEU A 147 -17.01 9.50 -10.47
C LEU A 147 -16.02 9.70 -11.61
N GLU A 148 -14.82 10.20 -11.34
CA GLU A 148 -13.81 10.55 -12.36
C GLU A 148 -12.43 10.09 -11.90
N PRO A 149 -11.70 9.26 -12.68
CA PRO A 149 -10.41 8.72 -12.26
C PRO A 149 -9.38 9.79 -11.87
N GLU A 150 -9.34 10.91 -12.62
CA GLU A 150 -8.39 12.00 -12.40
C GLU A 150 -8.66 12.83 -11.14
N ASN A 151 -9.89 12.78 -10.61
CA ASN A 151 -10.34 13.51 -9.43
C ASN A 151 -10.49 12.63 -8.20
N PHE A 152 -10.30 11.33 -8.36
CA PHE A 152 -10.50 10.36 -7.30
C PHE A 152 -9.41 10.45 -6.22
N TYR A 153 -9.83 10.45 -4.97
CA TYR A 153 -8.94 10.39 -3.82
C TYR A 153 -7.89 9.26 -3.93
N GLY A 154 -8.29 8.09 -4.45
CA GLY A 154 -7.39 6.96 -4.66
C GLY A 154 -6.23 7.28 -5.60
N LEU A 155 -6.41 8.15 -6.60
CA LEU A 155 -5.32 8.60 -7.45
C LEU A 155 -4.26 9.37 -6.64
N ALA A 156 -4.70 10.37 -5.88
CA ALA A 156 -3.79 11.19 -5.08
C ALA A 156 -3.06 10.34 -4.03
N MET A 157 -3.77 9.45 -3.35
CA MET A 157 -3.20 8.50 -2.38
C MET A 157 -2.13 7.60 -3.02
N THR A 158 -2.39 7.07 -4.21
CA THR A 158 -1.44 6.22 -4.94
C THR A 158 -0.20 7.01 -5.37
N ILE A 159 -0.38 8.23 -5.87
CA ILE A 159 0.74 9.09 -6.27
C ILE A 159 1.56 9.54 -5.06
N ASP A 160 0.95 9.83 -3.92
CA ASP A 160 1.68 10.14 -2.68
C ASP A 160 2.58 8.97 -2.26
N ALA A 161 2.04 7.75 -2.31
CA ALA A 161 2.82 6.55 -2.01
C ALA A 161 3.99 6.36 -3.00
N TRP A 162 3.76 6.65 -4.29
CA TRP A 162 4.79 6.61 -5.33
C TRP A 162 5.87 7.69 -5.09
N LYS A 163 5.48 8.92 -4.73
CA LYS A 163 6.40 10.02 -4.39
C LYS A 163 7.24 9.70 -3.15
N ALA A 164 6.67 9.01 -2.18
CA ALA A 164 7.41 8.52 -1.01
C ALA A 164 8.55 7.57 -1.42
N LEU A 165 8.32 6.68 -2.38
CA LEU A 165 9.38 5.82 -2.94
C LEU A 165 10.46 6.64 -3.66
N GLN A 166 10.06 7.64 -4.46
CA GLN A 166 11.02 8.52 -5.14
C GLN A 166 11.87 9.28 -4.13
N TRP A 167 11.25 9.82 -3.08
CA TRP A 167 11.97 10.54 -2.05
C TRP A 167 13.01 9.64 -1.36
N VAL A 168 12.61 8.47 -0.88
CA VAL A 168 13.51 7.59 -0.10
C VAL A 168 14.63 6.99 -0.95
N SER A 169 14.36 6.67 -2.22
CA SER A 169 15.38 6.12 -3.14
C SER A 169 16.49 7.11 -3.47
N ALA A 170 16.24 8.41 -3.32
CA ALA A 170 17.21 9.48 -3.55
C ALA A 170 18.05 9.80 -2.28
N GLN A 171 17.74 9.22 -1.12
CA GLN A 171 18.47 9.54 0.11
C GLN A 171 19.87 8.92 0.11
N PRO A 172 20.91 9.67 0.52
CA PRO A 172 22.29 9.20 0.46
C PRO A 172 22.58 8.00 1.37
N GLU A 173 21.80 7.83 2.45
CA GLU A 173 21.92 6.74 3.41
C GLU A 173 21.34 5.41 2.90
N ILE A 174 20.51 5.46 1.84
CA ILE A 174 19.75 4.31 1.34
C ILE A 174 20.39 3.69 0.10
N ASP A 175 20.42 2.38 0.07
CA ASP A 175 20.71 1.61 -1.13
C ASP A 175 19.44 1.48 -1.97
N ALA A 176 19.37 2.20 -3.07
CA ALA A 176 18.22 2.22 -3.97
C ALA A 176 17.90 0.85 -4.58
N GLU A 177 18.87 -0.09 -4.60
CA GLU A 177 18.67 -1.47 -5.05
C GLU A 177 18.14 -2.41 -3.95
N ARG A 178 17.93 -1.90 -2.73
CA ARG A 178 17.47 -2.68 -1.58
C ARG A 178 16.33 -2.00 -0.84
N ILE A 179 15.28 -1.62 -1.57
CA ILE A 179 14.06 -1.01 -1.02
C ILE A 179 12.91 -2.02 -1.12
N GLY A 180 12.24 -2.26 0.01
CA GLY A 180 11.01 -3.05 0.09
C GLY A 180 9.82 -2.19 0.48
N VAL A 181 8.63 -2.66 0.13
CA VAL A 181 7.36 -2.04 0.55
C VAL A 181 6.59 -2.98 1.46
N TYR A 182 5.99 -2.42 2.49
CA TYR A 182 5.26 -3.16 3.52
C TYR A 182 3.98 -2.44 3.89
N GLY A 183 2.89 -3.18 4.08
CA GLY A 183 1.67 -2.60 4.58
C GLY A 183 0.60 -3.62 4.92
N THR A 184 -0.40 -3.17 5.67
CA THR A 184 -1.55 -3.97 6.09
C THR A 184 -2.82 -3.28 5.62
N SER A 185 -3.81 -4.03 5.14
CA SER A 185 -5.10 -3.50 4.69
C SER A 185 -4.91 -2.50 3.52
N GLN A 186 -5.35 -1.24 3.68
CA GLN A 186 -5.06 -0.18 2.71
C GLN A 186 -3.56 -0.08 2.39
N GLY A 187 -2.71 -0.14 3.43
CA GLY A 187 -1.26 -0.14 3.25
C GLY A 187 -0.76 -1.33 2.44
N GLY A 188 -1.35 -2.51 2.62
CA GLY A 188 -1.08 -3.69 1.80
C GLY A 188 -1.49 -3.50 0.34
N GLY A 189 -2.65 -2.86 0.11
CA GLY A 189 -3.09 -2.48 -1.23
C GLY A 189 -2.13 -1.50 -1.90
N LEU A 190 -1.65 -0.48 -1.16
CA LEU A 190 -0.63 0.45 -1.65
C LEU A 190 0.71 -0.24 -1.93
N ALA A 191 1.11 -1.20 -1.09
CA ALA A 191 2.33 -1.97 -1.34
C ALA A 191 2.25 -2.75 -2.67
N LEU A 192 1.08 -3.33 -3.01
CA LEU A 192 0.84 -3.97 -4.30
C LEU A 192 0.88 -2.96 -5.45
N GLN A 193 0.22 -1.81 -5.30
CA GLN A 193 0.25 -0.75 -6.31
C GLN A 193 1.67 -0.27 -6.57
N MET A 194 2.48 -0.09 -5.52
CA MET A 194 3.88 0.33 -5.68
C MET A 194 4.74 -0.75 -6.35
N ALA A 195 4.52 -2.01 -6.04
CA ALA A 195 5.18 -3.13 -6.73
C ALA A 195 4.80 -3.23 -8.22
N ALA A 196 3.62 -2.72 -8.60
CA ALA A 196 3.13 -2.72 -9.98
C ALA A 196 3.53 -1.46 -10.77
N LEU A 197 3.54 -0.28 -10.12
CA LEU A 197 3.68 1.03 -10.77
C LEU A 197 5.06 1.65 -10.64
N SER A 198 5.97 1.04 -9.87
CA SER A 198 7.32 1.56 -9.64
C SER A 198 8.37 0.47 -9.82
N GLU A 199 9.52 0.82 -10.39
CA GLU A 199 10.68 -0.07 -10.50
C GLU A 199 11.58 0.00 -9.24
N VAL A 200 11.24 0.82 -8.24
CA VAL A 200 12.04 0.99 -7.01
C VAL A 200 11.94 -0.20 -6.07
N PRO A 201 10.75 -0.75 -5.76
CA PRO A 201 10.66 -1.88 -4.84
C PRO A 201 11.32 -3.15 -5.40
N ARG A 202 12.04 -3.87 -4.54
CA ARG A 202 12.63 -5.19 -4.83
C ARG A 202 11.82 -6.33 -4.23
N VAL A 203 10.94 -6.02 -3.30
CA VAL A 203 10.05 -6.98 -2.63
C VAL A 203 8.86 -6.23 -2.04
N ALA A 204 7.72 -6.91 -1.94
CA ALA A 204 6.54 -6.39 -1.26
C ALA A 204 6.01 -7.37 -0.23
N VAL A 205 5.52 -6.87 0.90
CA VAL A 205 4.70 -7.60 1.87
C VAL A 205 3.36 -6.91 2.00
N ALA A 206 2.32 -7.60 1.59
CA ALA A 206 0.95 -7.11 1.55
C ALA A 206 0.06 -7.96 2.47
N ASN A 207 -0.09 -7.50 3.72
CA ASN A 207 -0.90 -8.19 4.71
C ASN A 207 -2.37 -7.83 4.52
N VAL A 208 -3.23 -8.82 4.38
CA VAL A 208 -4.68 -8.66 4.14
C VAL A 208 -4.99 -7.46 3.24
N PRO A 209 -4.38 -7.37 2.03
CA PRO A 209 -4.42 -6.17 1.21
C PRO A 209 -5.84 -5.80 0.79
N ASN A 210 -6.18 -4.52 0.96
CA ASN A 210 -7.38 -3.91 0.42
C ASN A 210 -7.20 -3.52 -1.06
N LEU A 211 -8.20 -2.92 -1.67
CA LEU A 211 -8.22 -2.51 -3.07
C LEU A 211 -7.98 -3.67 -4.06
N CYS A 212 -8.43 -4.87 -3.72
CA CYS A 212 -8.36 -6.06 -4.54
C CYS A 212 -9.77 -6.47 -4.96
N HIS A 213 -9.97 -6.72 -6.25
CA HIS A 213 -11.25 -7.15 -6.84
C HIS A 213 -12.43 -6.31 -6.32
N LEU A 214 -12.39 -5.02 -6.66
CA LEU A 214 -13.26 -4.00 -6.07
C LEU A 214 -14.74 -4.21 -6.36
N GLU A 215 -15.12 -4.79 -7.50
CA GLU A 215 -16.54 -5.13 -7.77
C GLU A 215 -17.10 -6.12 -6.74
N PHE A 216 -16.34 -7.16 -6.39
CA PHE A 216 -16.73 -8.09 -5.33
C PHE A 216 -16.75 -7.40 -3.97
N ALA A 217 -15.73 -6.57 -3.69
CA ALA A 217 -15.61 -5.85 -2.43
C ALA A 217 -16.77 -4.86 -2.21
N LEU A 218 -17.26 -4.18 -3.25
CA LEU A 218 -18.42 -3.29 -3.16
C LEU A 218 -19.67 -3.99 -2.63
N MET A 219 -19.86 -5.26 -2.96
CA MET A 219 -21.04 -6.03 -2.53
C MET A 219 -20.87 -6.63 -1.13
N ASN A 220 -19.65 -6.89 -0.67
CA ASN A 220 -19.42 -7.78 0.47
C ASN A 220 -18.60 -7.14 1.60
N SER A 221 -17.76 -6.12 1.32
CA SER A 221 -16.90 -5.51 2.33
C SER A 221 -17.67 -4.63 3.32
N THR A 222 -17.26 -4.69 4.57
CA THR A 222 -17.73 -3.79 5.64
C THR A 222 -16.75 -2.66 5.95
N GLY A 223 -15.62 -2.59 5.24
CA GLY A 223 -14.56 -1.59 5.43
C GLY A 223 -14.72 -0.34 4.55
N SER A 224 -13.61 0.31 4.21
CA SER A 224 -13.58 1.58 3.44
C SER A 224 -14.28 1.48 2.08
N VAL A 225 -14.31 0.31 1.44
CA VAL A 225 -15.00 0.11 0.17
C VAL A 225 -16.52 0.19 0.32
N SER A 226 -17.08 -0.09 1.52
CA SER A 226 -18.51 0.07 1.78
C SER A 226 -18.97 1.53 1.68
N GLU A 227 -18.07 2.51 1.88
CA GLU A 227 -18.38 3.93 1.68
C GLU A 227 -18.78 4.21 0.22
N ILE A 228 -18.10 3.57 -0.72
CA ILE A 228 -18.41 3.66 -2.16
C ILE A 228 -19.74 2.98 -2.47
N ALA A 229 -20.00 1.82 -1.87
CA ALA A 229 -21.28 1.13 -2.02
C ALA A 229 -22.46 1.98 -1.53
N GLU A 230 -22.31 2.65 -0.38
CA GLU A 230 -23.29 3.62 0.15
C GLU A 230 -23.47 4.82 -0.80
N PHE A 231 -22.39 5.32 -1.39
CA PHE A 231 -22.45 6.40 -2.40
C PHE A 231 -23.26 5.97 -3.63
N VAL A 232 -22.99 4.79 -4.16
CA VAL A 232 -23.72 4.24 -5.32
C VAL A 232 -25.20 4.06 -5.00
N ALA A 233 -25.52 3.54 -3.80
CA ALA A 233 -26.90 3.35 -3.38
C ALA A 233 -27.70 4.67 -3.27
N GLN A 234 -27.03 5.78 -2.97
CA GLN A 234 -27.65 7.12 -2.83
C GLN A 234 -27.54 7.97 -4.11
N THR A 235 -26.80 7.53 -5.13
CA THR A 235 -26.59 8.29 -6.37
C THR A 235 -27.05 7.49 -7.58
N PRO A 236 -28.34 7.62 -7.97
CA PRO A 236 -28.88 6.87 -9.10
C PRO A 236 -28.04 7.06 -10.38
N GLY A 237 -27.74 5.95 -11.05
CA GLY A 237 -26.96 5.93 -12.29
C GLY A 237 -25.43 6.07 -12.12
N ALA A 238 -24.90 6.19 -10.91
CA ALA A 238 -23.45 6.36 -10.68
C ALA A 238 -22.63 5.07 -10.85
N LEU A 239 -23.25 3.90 -10.80
CA LEU A 239 -22.55 2.61 -10.72
C LEU A 239 -21.50 2.44 -11.83
N GLU A 240 -21.86 2.69 -13.09
CA GLU A 240 -20.95 2.50 -14.22
C GLU A 240 -19.74 3.44 -14.15
N GLN A 241 -19.95 4.71 -13.81
CA GLN A 241 -18.87 5.67 -13.66
C GLN A 241 -17.94 5.29 -12.49
N VAL A 242 -18.51 4.86 -11.36
CA VAL A 242 -17.75 4.37 -10.20
C VAL A 242 -16.92 3.15 -10.57
N LEU A 243 -17.50 2.14 -11.23
CA LEU A 243 -16.77 0.94 -11.65
C LEU A 243 -15.67 1.29 -12.67
N THR A 244 -15.92 2.23 -13.56
CA THR A 244 -14.90 2.75 -14.48
C THR A 244 -13.74 3.38 -13.70
N THR A 245 -14.01 4.27 -12.75
CA THR A 245 -12.97 4.87 -11.92
C THR A 245 -12.19 3.82 -11.15
N LEU A 246 -12.89 2.93 -10.44
CA LEU A 246 -12.25 1.93 -9.59
C LEU A 246 -11.35 0.95 -10.37
N SER A 247 -11.67 0.67 -11.64
CA SER A 247 -10.89 -0.26 -12.46
C SER A 247 -9.43 0.16 -12.63
N TYR A 248 -9.11 1.46 -12.57
CA TYR A 248 -7.73 1.95 -12.65
C TYR A 248 -6.94 1.71 -11.36
N PHE A 249 -7.62 1.58 -10.22
CA PHE A 249 -7.00 1.48 -8.89
C PHE A 249 -7.10 0.08 -8.27
N ASP A 250 -7.79 -0.84 -8.95
CA ASP A 250 -7.97 -2.22 -8.51
C ASP A 250 -6.68 -3.02 -8.67
N ASN A 251 -6.18 -3.57 -7.55
CA ASN A 251 -5.03 -4.47 -7.56
C ASN A 251 -5.28 -5.75 -8.38
N LEU A 252 -6.53 -6.11 -8.66
CA LEU A 252 -6.84 -7.17 -9.62
C LEU A 252 -6.22 -6.89 -10.99
N ASN A 253 -6.28 -5.63 -11.46
CA ASN A 253 -5.75 -5.21 -12.75
C ASN A 253 -4.25 -4.88 -12.68
N LEU A 254 -3.81 -4.24 -11.59
CA LEU A 254 -2.41 -3.87 -11.38
C LEU A 254 -1.50 -5.09 -11.15
N ALA A 255 -2.03 -6.17 -10.59
CA ALA A 255 -1.25 -7.36 -10.25
C ALA A 255 -0.47 -7.95 -11.43
N GLU A 256 -0.98 -7.84 -12.66
CA GLU A 256 -0.30 -8.34 -13.86
C GLU A 256 1.02 -7.62 -14.18
N LYS A 257 1.21 -6.42 -13.63
CA LYS A 257 2.44 -5.62 -13.79
C LYS A 257 3.50 -5.91 -12.75
N ILE A 258 3.18 -6.65 -11.69
CA ILE A 258 4.13 -6.95 -10.61
C ILE A 258 5.20 -7.93 -11.09
N LYS A 259 6.47 -7.52 -10.92
CA LYS A 259 7.64 -8.32 -11.32
C LYS A 259 8.48 -8.81 -10.13
N VAL A 260 8.25 -8.24 -8.96
CA VAL A 260 9.04 -8.51 -7.75
C VAL A 260 8.38 -9.58 -6.87
N PRO A 261 9.13 -10.25 -5.99
CA PRO A 261 8.57 -11.16 -5.00
C PRO A 261 7.54 -10.45 -4.11
N VAL A 262 6.43 -11.14 -3.84
CA VAL A 262 5.35 -10.60 -2.99
C VAL A 262 4.84 -11.65 -2.02
N LEU A 263 4.81 -11.31 -0.74
CA LEU A 263 4.14 -12.09 0.29
C LEU A 263 2.75 -11.50 0.54
N TYR A 264 1.71 -12.32 0.33
CA TYR A 264 0.31 -11.99 0.63
C TYR A 264 -0.16 -12.76 1.86
N SER A 265 -1.09 -12.18 2.62
CA SER A 265 -1.87 -12.92 3.61
C SER A 265 -3.37 -12.69 3.44
N ALA A 266 -4.19 -13.67 3.88
CA ALA A 266 -5.64 -13.55 3.89
C ALA A 266 -6.25 -14.32 5.07
N GLY A 267 -7.18 -13.68 5.78
CA GLY A 267 -7.97 -14.28 6.86
C GLY A 267 -9.35 -14.70 6.38
N PHE A 268 -9.81 -15.89 6.76
CA PHE A 268 -11.12 -16.39 6.32
C PHE A 268 -12.30 -15.78 7.11
N LYS A 269 -12.02 -15.10 8.21
CA LYS A 269 -13.01 -14.34 8.99
C LYS A 269 -12.92 -12.84 8.74
N ASP A 270 -12.13 -12.43 7.74
CA ASP A 270 -12.02 -11.03 7.33
C ASP A 270 -13.23 -10.63 6.50
N LEU A 271 -14.04 -9.70 7.04
CA LEU A 271 -15.21 -9.13 6.38
C LEU A 271 -14.90 -7.77 5.70
N ILE A 272 -13.66 -7.32 5.81
CA ILE A 272 -13.17 -6.07 5.21
C ILE A 272 -12.43 -6.40 3.91
N CYS A 273 -11.37 -7.22 4.01
CA CYS A 273 -10.59 -7.67 2.85
C CYS A 273 -10.84 -9.18 2.66
N TRP A 274 -11.88 -9.51 1.93
CA TRP A 274 -12.30 -10.88 1.71
C TRP A 274 -11.19 -11.73 1.09
N PRO A 275 -10.97 -12.98 1.55
CA PRO A 275 -9.89 -13.82 1.06
C PRO A 275 -9.98 -14.10 -0.44
N GLU A 276 -11.19 -14.13 -1.02
CA GLU A 276 -11.42 -14.25 -2.46
C GLU A 276 -10.84 -13.08 -3.24
N THR A 277 -10.99 -11.85 -2.72
CA THR A 277 -10.47 -10.66 -3.41
C THR A 277 -8.95 -10.65 -3.46
N ILE A 278 -8.32 -11.05 -2.36
CA ILE A 278 -6.87 -11.17 -2.24
C ILE A 278 -6.36 -12.30 -3.14
N ALA A 279 -7.01 -13.46 -3.13
CA ALA A 279 -6.65 -14.60 -3.97
C ALA A 279 -6.80 -14.27 -5.47
N ALA A 280 -7.80 -13.49 -5.85
CA ALA A 280 -7.97 -13.02 -7.23
C ALA A 280 -6.75 -12.21 -7.71
N ALA A 281 -6.32 -11.21 -6.93
CA ALA A 281 -5.13 -10.41 -7.23
C ALA A 281 -3.85 -11.27 -7.22
N TYR A 282 -3.68 -12.14 -6.22
CA TYR A 282 -2.56 -13.07 -6.15
C TYR A 282 -2.48 -13.96 -7.39
N ASN A 283 -3.59 -14.52 -7.84
CA ASN A 283 -3.61 -15.45 -8.98
C ASN A 283 -3.35 -14.76 -10.32
N ARG A 284 -3.54 -13.45 -10.43
CA ARG A 284 -3.18 -12.65 -11.61
C ARG A 284 -1.74 -12.13 -11.59
N ASN A 285 -1.10 -12.09 -10.43
CA ASN A 285 0.30 -11.68 -10.32
C ASN A 285 1.20 -12.72 -11.01
N PRO A 286 2.03 -12.37 -12.02
CA PRO A 286 2.88 -13.31 -12.74
C PRO A 286 4.23 -13.56 -12.03
N ALA A 287 4.58 -12.81 -10.98
CA ALA A 287 5.89 -12.90 -10.35
C ALA A 287 6.18 -14.29 -9.78
N ALA A 288 7.37 -14.82 -10.05
CA ALA A 288 7.76 -16.18 -9.65
C ALA A 288 7.91 -16.34 -8.13
N GLY A 289 8.31 -15.26 -7.43
CA GLY A 289 8.56 -15.28 -5.98
C GLY A 289 7.32 -14.89 -5.15
N LYS A 290 6.10 -15.06 -5.64
CA LYS A 290 4.90 -14.75 -4.88
C LYS A 290 4.48 -15.88 -3.96
N GLU A 291 4.05 -15.55 -2.75
CA GLU A 291 3.49 -16.49 -1.78
C GLU A 291 2.14 -15.97 -1.25
N LEU A 292 1.18 -16.87 -1.00
CA LEU A 292 -0.11 -16.55 -0.36
C LEU A 292 -0.28 -17.39 0.90
N LEU A 293 -0.39 -16.75 2.05
CA LEU A 293 -0.64 -17.37 3.33
C LEU A 293 -2.11 -17.23 3.71
N LEU A 294 -2.79 -18.35 3.90
CA LEU A 294 -4.22 -18.43 4.21
C LEU A 294 -4.43 -18.82 5.68
N TYR A 295 -5.17 -18.03 6.43
CA TYR A 295 -5.42 -18.22 7.85
C TYR A 295 -6.91 -18.47 8.14
N PRO A 296 -7.34 -19.74 8.33
CA PRO A 296 -8.75 -20.09 8.42
C PRO A 296 -9.52 -19.44 9.58
N PHE A 297 -8.82 -19.03 10.64
CA PHE A 297 -9.44 -18.52 11.87
C PHE A 297 -9.14 -17.06 12.16
N MET A 298 -8.35 -16.38 11.30
CA MET A 298 -8.01 -14.96 11.43
C MET A 298 -9.04 -14.07 10.73
N GLY A 299 -9.27 -12.91 11.29
CA GLY A 299 -10.05 -11.82 10.72
C GLY A 299 -9.18 -10.78 9.99
N HIS A 300 -9.53 -9.49 10.18
CA HIS A 300 -8.81 -8.36 9.58
C HIS A 300 -7.58 -8.00 10.41
N GLU A 301 -6.59 -8.85 10.40
CA GLU A 301 -5.37 -8.74 11.19
C GLU A 301 -4.15 -9.06 10.32
N GLU A 302 -3.00 -8.54 10.70
CA GLU A 302 -1.75 -8.82 10.00
C GLU A 302 -1.47 -10.32 9.88
N GLY A 303 -1.84 -11.09 10.90
CA GLY A 303 -1.65 -12.52 11.02
C GLY A 303 -1.10 -12.93 12.39
N PRO A 304 -0.94 -14.23 12.66
CA PRO A 304 -0.33 -14.72 13.90
C PRO A 304 1.16 -14.42 13.94
N ASP A 305 1.82 -14.68 15.08
CA ASP A 305 3.28 -14.50 15.24
C ASP A 305 4.09 -15.24 14.17
N GLU A 306 3.63 -16.41 13.77
CA GLU A 306 4.25 -17.19 12.68
C GLU A 306 4.24 -16.44 11.35
N HIS A 307 3.18 -15.69 11.08
CA HIS A 307 3.11 -14.83 9.89
C HIS A 307 4.18 -13.73 9.94
N ARG A 308 4.32 -13.04 11.09
CA ARG A 308 5.35 -12.01 11.26
C ARG A 308 6.75 -12.57 11.08
N LEU A 309 7.03 -13.76 11.64
CA LEU A 309 8.31 -14.44 11.44
C LEU A 309 8.53 -14.79 9.97
N LYS A 310 7.50 -15.23 9.25
CA LYS A 310 7.57 -15.50 7.80
C LYS A 310 7.84 -14.22 7.01
N ALA A 311 7.17 -13.10 7.34
CA ALA A 311 7.40 -11.81 6.69
C ALA A 311 8.84 -11.31 6.92
N TYR A 312 9.38 -11.47 8.15
CA TYR A 312 10.78 -11.12 8.45
C TYR A 312 11.76 -11.96 7.63
N ALA A 313 11.54 -13.28 7.55
CA ALA A 313 12.38 -14.18 6.77
C ALA A 313 12.33 -13.82 5.28
N PHE A 314 11.13 -13.57 4.74
CA PHE A 314 10.90 -13.20 3.35
C PHE A 314 11.62 -11.89 2.98
N LEU A 315 11.48 -10.85 3.81
CA LEU A 315 12.18 -9.58 3.59
C LEU A 315 13.70 -9.75 3.67
N ARG A 316 14.19 -10.52 4.65
CA ARG A 316 15.63 -10.79 4.81
C ARG A 316 16.23 -11.52 3.63
N GLU A 317 15.51 -12.46 3.04
CA GLU A 317 15.92 -13.20 1.86
C GLU A 317 16.12 -12.27 0.65
N HIS A 318 15.20 -11.34 0.45
CA HIS A 318 15.17 -10.51 -0.75
C HIS A 318 15.91 -9.17 -0.62
N LEU A 319 16.07 -8.59 0.58
CA LEU A 319 16.74 -7.31 0.78
C LEU A 319 18.12 -7.40 1.42
N ARG A 320 18.41 -8.44 2.21
CA ARG A 320 19.71 -8.65 2.86
C ARG A 320 20.21 -7.40 3.60
N PRO A 321 19.58 -7.01 4.71
CA PRO A 321 19.90 -5.79 5.46
C PRO A 321 21.34 -5.79 6.04
#